data_ff22dc65b39205e03ce9dc9a0180aac8
#
_entry.id   ff22dc65b39205e03ce9dc9a0180aac8
#
_cell.length_a   1.000
_cell.length_b   1.000
_cell.length_c   1.000
_cell.angle_alpha   90.00
_cell.angle_beta   90.00
_cell.angle_gamma   90.00
#
_symmetry.space_group_name_H-M   'P 1'
#
loop_
_entity.id
_entity.type
_entity.pdbx_description
1 polymer ?
#
loop_
_entity_poly.entity_id
_entity_poly.type
_entity_poly.pdbx_seq_one_letter_code
_entity_poly.pdbx_strand_id
1 'polypeptide(L)'
;MPSTLVPVQVFPYNYSIMSATSNRKNTEGATTRPAHWADEYAERIIREKGTVPNGTKELYTCASGITPSGTVHIGNFREIISVDLVVRALRDQGKKVRFIYSWDDYDVFRKVPKNMPKQEILEKHLRFPITMVPDPWERDSSYARHHEVDVESRLPAVGIFPEFLYQAERYRESRYAQGIRKALERREALKDILDKFRDEEHKIQGEWWPVSVFCDSCNRDETDIEGWDGEWGLGYKCKACGHGETVDIRSSKGVKLGWRVDWPMRWEYEKVDFEPAGKDHHSQGGSFDTARLVCKEVYGWDAPVSFRYDFIGIKGSVGKISSSSGIVVDLGDLLKVYTPELVRYLFAGTRPNTEFTISFDLDVIKIYDDYDKIERIALKLEPAKDEATYRWARRIYELSQPTTDADGKTLPVENMETPLQVPFRHLCNLVQIADGDVEKTLAALGPSRERLRARALCAKYWVENCAPEDFRFRLKPADSPKATLSDAEETAIRLLRDEVVSRIETFTEDKPCAEAIYGIAKNTGIEGKALFQVAYQALIGKDQGPRLASFLRTVDKQRLLDILAAY
;
A
#
# COMPACT_ATOMS: atom_id res chain seq x y z
N MET A 1 -38.47 -17.82 27.66
CA MET A 1 -37.79 -18.80 26.82
C MET A 1 -36.39 -18.24 26.53
N PRO A 2 -35.32 -18.88 26.95
CA PRO A 2 -33.97 -18.35 26.75
C PRO A 2 -33.47 -18.74 25.35
N SER A 3 -32.92 -17.77 24.64
CA SER A 3 -32.27 -17.93 23.32
C SER A 3 -30.92 -18.60 23.49
N THR A 4 -30.76 -19.74 22.88
CA THR A 4 -29.51 -20.51 22.77
C THR A 4 -28.53 -19.79 21.84
N LEU A 5 -27.43 -19.31 22.42
CA LEU A 5 -26.24 -18.86 21.68
C LEU A 5 -25.52 -20.09 21.09
N VAL A 6 -25.41 -20.13 19.77
CA VAL A 6 -24.57 -21.09 19.04
C VAL A 6 -23.13 -20.62 19.13
N PRO A 7 -22.17 -21.46 19.53
CA PRO A 7 -20.76 -21.06 19.57
C PRO A 7 -20.20 -20.94 18.16
N VAL A 8 -19.62 -19.77 17.85
CA VAL A 8 -18.86 -19.53 16.63
C VAL A 8 -17.57 -20.35 16.71
N GLN A 9 -17.43 -21.34 15.85
CA GLN A 9 -16.18 -22.07 15.66
C GLN A 9 -15.13 -21.12 15.08
N VAL A 10 -14.13 -20.81 15.91
CA VAL A 10 -12.91 -20.12 15.48
C VAL A 10 -12.02 -21.13 14.76
N PHE A 11 -11.99 -21.05 13.44
CA PHE A 11 -10.99 -21.76 12.66
C PHE A 11 -9.63 -21.06 12.80
N PRO A 12 -8.55 -21.75 13.14
CA PRO A 12 -7.22 -21.14 13.13
C PRO A 12 -6.79 -20.90 11.70
N TYR A 13 -6.76 -19.63 11.27
CA TYR A 13 -6.13 -19.26 10.02
C TYR A 13 -4.61 -19.40 10.15
N ASN A 14 -4.09 -20.47 9.59
CA ASN A 14 -2.65 -20.64 9.38
C ASN A 14 -2.19 -19.65 8.31
N TYR A 15 -1.62 -18.53 8.73
CA TYR A 15 -0.76 -17.69 7.88
C TYR A 15 0.60 -18.38 7.77
N SER A 16 0.64 -19.43 6.99
CA SER A 16 1.87 -19.94 6.41
C SER A 16 2.12 -19.11 5.16
N ILE A 17 3.23 -18.37 5.10
CA ILE A 17 3.77 -17.89 3.83
C ILE A 17 4.06 -19.17 3.04
N MET A 18 3.10 -19.56 2.20
CA MET A 18 3.19 -20.80 1.44
C MET A 18 4.33 -20.67 0.43
N SER A 19 5.43 -21.36 0.71
CA SER A 19 6.28 -21.89 -0.33
C SER A 19 5.41 -22.81 -1.19
N ALA A 20 4.91 -22.32 -2.32
CA ALA A 20 4.23 -23.13 -3.30
C ALA A 20 5.28 -24.05 -3.98
N THR A 21 5.64 -25.15 -3.34
CA THR A 21 6.33 -26.26 -3.97
C THR A 21 5.31 -27.07 -4.75
N SER A 22 5.09 -26.74 -6.01
CA SER A 22 4.43 -27.64 -6.94
C SER A 22 5.42 -28.76 -7.26
N ASN A 23 5.13 -29.97 -6.83
CA ASN A 23 5.79 -31.20 -7.29
C ASN A 23 5.58 -31.36 -8.80
N ARG A 24 6.54 -30.92 -9.61
CA ARG A 24 6.70 -31.37 -11.00
C ARG A 24 8.13 -31.88 -11.17
N LYS A 25 8.22 -33.10 -11.72
CA LYS A 25 9.44 -33.85 -11.99
C LYS A 25 10.42 -32.99 -12.81
N ASN A 26 11.68 -32.98 -12.35
CA ASN A 26 12.83 -32.41 -13.08
C ASN A 26 12.96 -33.04 -14.45
N THR A 27 12.93 -32.19 -15.48
CA THR A 27 13.51 -32.49 -16.79
C THR A 27 14.71 -31.57 -16.96
N GLU A 28 15.86 -32.13 -17.22
CA GLU A 28 17.14 -31.46 -17.44
C GLU A 28 17.05 -30.52 -18.66
N GLY A 29 17.41 -29.25 -18.46
CA GLY A 29 17.35 -28.16 -19.43
C GLY A 29 16.98 -26.83 -18.75
N ALA A 30 17.56 -26.54 -17.57
CA ALA A 30 17.13 -25.43 -16.72
C ALA A 30 17.66 -24.09 -17.19
N THR A 31 16.86 -23.34 -17.94
CA THR A 31 16.78 -21.89 -17.73
C THR A 31 16.28 -21.68 -16.31
N THR A 32 17.09 -21.10 -15.43
CA THR A 32 16.74 -20.90 -14.02
C THR A 32 15.49 -20.04 -13.93
N ARG A 33 14.40 -20.63 -13.41
CA ARG A 33 13.12 -19.92 -13.22
C ARG A 33 13.35 -18.60 -12.48
N PRO A 34 12.69 -17.49 -12.90
CA PRO A 34 12.77 -16.20 -12.20
C PRO A 34 12.51 -16.35 -10.71
N ALA A 35 13.25 -15.60 -9.89
CA ALA A 35 13.14 -15.69 -8.44
C ALA A 35 11.87 -15.02 -7.91
N HIS A 36 11.31 -14.07 -8.69
CA HIS A 36 10.19 -13.26 -8.26
C HIS A 36 9.17 -13.06 -9.39
N TRP A 37 7.90 -12.88 -9.04
CA TRP A 37 6.82 -12.68 -10.03
C TRP A 37 7.02 -11.44 -10.92
N ALA A 38 7.64 -10.36 -10.43
CA ALA A 38 7.91 -9.17 -11.24
C ALA A 38 8.91 -9.47 -12.35
N ASP A 39 9.92 -10.33 -12.08
CA ASP A 39 10.87 -10.78 -13.08
C ASP A 39 10.19 -11.68 -14.13
N GLU A 40 9.24 -12.55 -13.70
CA GLU A 40 8.42 -13.37 -14.62
C GLU A 40 7.66 -12.47 -15.63
N TYR A 41 7.07 -11.34 -15.14
CA TYR A 41 6.37 -10.39 -16.01
C TYR A 41 7.31 -9.55 -16.85
N ALA A 42 8.46 -9.13 -16.34
CA ALA A 42 9.47 -8.43 -17.14
C ALA A 42 9.95 -9.28 -18.32
N GLU A 43 10.26 -10.56 -18.09
CA GLU A 43 10.61 -11.51 -19.18
C GLU A 43 9.46 -11.69 -20.17
N ARG A 44 8.24 -11.77 -19.69
CA ARG A 44 7.05 -11.87 -20.55
C ARG A 44 6.87 -10.63 -21.43
N ILE A 45 7.01 -9.43 -20.87
CA ILE A 45 6.91 -8.16 -21.60
C ILE A 45 8.00 -8.09 -22.68
N ILE A 46 9.23 -8.43 -22.34
CA ILE A 46 10.34 -8.44 -23.30
C ILE A 46 10.08 -9.43 -24.45
N ARG A 47 9.59 -10.62 -24.13
CA ARG A 47 9.27 -11.65 -25.13
C ARG A 47 8.12 -11.23 -26.04
N GLU A 48 7.03 -10.68 -25.49
CA GLU A 48 5.80 -10.39 -26.23
C GLU A 48 5.83 -9.02 -26.94
N LYS A 49 6.59 -8.04 -26.40
CA LYS A 49 6.64 -6.66 -26.89
C LYS A 49 8.01 -6.23 -27.40
N GLY A 50 9.04 -7.05 -27.26
CA GLY A 50 10.42 -6.69 -27.57
C GLY A 50 10.78 -6.66 -29.04
N THR A 51 9.94 -7.24 -29.91
CA THR A 51 10.18 -7.24 -31.36
C THR A 51 9.34 -6.17 -32.05
N VAL A 52 9.95 -5.32 -32.82
CA VAL A 52 9.31 -4.29 -33.65
C VAL A 52 9.72 -4.45 -35.11
N PRO A 53 8.95 -3.94 -36.09
CA PRO A 53 9.24 -4.15 -37.54
C PRO A 53 10.67 -3.82 -37.96
N ASN A 54 11.31 -2.87 -37.28
CA ASN A 54 12.65 -2.41 -37.61
C ASN A 54 13.75 -2.88 -36.65
N GLY A 55 13.50 -3.95 -35.86
CA GLY A 55 14.49 -4.49 -34.93
C GLY A 55 13.98 -4.77 -33.52
N THR A 56 14.80 -4.45 -32.54
CA THR A 56 14.49 -4.66 -31.12
C THR A 56 13.95 -3.38 -30.49
N LYS A 57 12.94 -3.49 -29.68
CA LYS A 57 12.37 -2.34 -28.97
C LYS A 57 13.35 -1.81 -27.91
N GLU A 58 13.56 -0.49 -27.91
CA GLU A 58 14.49 0.17 -26.99
C GLU A 58 13.81 0.69 -25.72
N LEU A 59 12.58 1.21 -25.84
CA LEU A 59 11.84 1.83 -24.76
C LEU A 59 10.52 1.07 -24.51
N TYR A 60 10.30 0.67 -23.27
CA TYR A 60 9.07 0.04 -22.82
C TYR A 60 8.24 1.03 -22.00
N THR A 61 6.94 1.13 -22.27
CA THR A 61 6.02 1.96 -21.48
C THR A 61 5.20 1.09 -20.56
N CYS A 62 5.34 1.32 -19.25
CA CYS A 62 4.51 0.70 -18.21
C CYS A 62 3.53 1.74 -17.67
N ALA A 63 2.25 1.39 -17.59
CA ALA A 63 1.19 2.31 -17.20
C ALA A 63 0.45 1.85 -15.95
N SER A 64 -0.04 2.82 -15.22
CA SER A 64 -1.03 2.73 -14.16
C SER A 64 -1.87 3.99 -14.17
N GLY A 65 -3.03 3.99 -13.53
CA GLY A 65 -3.83 5.20 -13.45
C GLY A 65 -5.10 5.04 -12.61
N ILE A 66 -5.69 6.19 -12.25
CA ILE A 66 -6.94 6.22 -11.48
C ILE A 66 -7.69 7.53 -11.69
N THR A 67 -8.99 7.51 -11.48
CA THR A 67 -9.82 8.72 -11.35
C THR A 67 -9.68 9.26 -9.90
N PRO A 68 -9.30 10.55 -9.70
CA PRO A 68 -9.22 11.17 -8.37
C PRO A 68 -10.61 11.51 -7.82
N SER A 69 -11.50 10.50 -7.76
CA SER A 69 -12.90 10.66 -7.34
C SER A 69 -13.10 10.64 -5.82
N GLY A 70 -12.06 10.53 -5.06
CA GLY A 70 -12.00 10.47 -3.60
C GLY A 70 -10.61 10.10 -3.13
N THR A 71 -10.43 9.94 -1.81
CA THR A 71 -9.15 9.54 -1.23
C THR A 71 -8.64 8.25 -1.87
N VAL A 72 -7.42 8.28 -2.40
CA VAL A 72 -6.74 7.14 -3.00
C VAL A 72 -6.27 6.21 -1.87
N HIS A 73 -6.99 5.14 -1.68
CA HIS A 73 -6.71 4.19 -0.59
C HIS A 73 -5.67 3.14 -0.99
N ILE A 74 -5.21 2.40 0.01
CA ILE A 74 -4.16 1.39 -0.17
C ILE A 74 -4.50 0.30 -1.20
N GLY A 75 -5.78 0.01 -1.41
CA GLY A 75 -6.24 -0.90 -2.47
C GLY A 75 -5.93 -0.38 -3.88
N ASN A 76 -5.96 0.94 -4.08
CA ASN A 76 -5.55 1.58 -5.33
C ASN A 76 -4.01 1.65 -5.43
N PHE A 77 -3.33 1.92 -4.30
CA PHE A 77 -1.87 1.92 -4.23
C PHE A 77 -1.26 0.58 -4.67
N ARG A 78 -1.99 -0.55 -4.50
CA ARG A 78 -1.56 -1.86 -4.98
C ARG A 78 -1.19 -1.87 -6.46
N GLU A 79 -1.94 -1.15 -7.28
CA GLU A 79 -1.68 -1.10 -8.72
C GLU A 79 -0.34 -0.42 -8.99
N ILE A 80 -0.16 0.83 -8.52
CA ILE A 80 1.04 1.59 -8.84
C ILE A 80 2.32 0.93 -8.32
N ILE A 81 2.32 0.37 -7.11
CA ILE A 81 3.49 -0.33 -6.58
C ILE A 81 3.78 -1.63 -7.34
N SER A 82 2.72 -2.34 -7.79
CA SER A 82 2.91 -3.54 -8.62
C SER A 82 3.54 -3.21 -9.96
N VAL A 83 3.16 -2.07 -10.56
CA VAL A 83 3.81 -1.58 -11.80
C VAL A 83 5.26 -1.19 -11.52
N ASP A 84 5.55 -0.47 -10.44
CA ASP A 84 6.92 -0.09 -10.05
C ASP A 84 7.84 -1.32 -9.90
N LEU A 85 7.34 -2.40 -9.28
CA LEU A 85 8.11 -3.64 -9.13
C LEU A 85 8.46 -4.26 -10.49
N VAL A 86 7.56 -4.23 -11.47
CA VAL A 86 7.81 -4.69 -12.85
C VAL A 86 8.73 -3.73 -13.59
N VAL A 87 8.58 -2.42 -13.42
CA VAL A 87 9.47 -1.39 -13.97
C VAL A 87 10.91 -1.62 -13.50
N ARG A 88 11.12 -1.85 -12.21
CA ARG A 88 12.45 -2.17 -11.66
C ARG A 88 13.00 -3.46 -12.26
N ALA A 89 12.19 -4.52 -12.34
CA ALA A 89 12.61 -5.79 -12.95
C ALA A 89 13.00 -5.64 -14.43
N LEU A 90 12.32 -4.80 -15.21
CA LEU A 90 12.70 -4.48 -16.59
C LEU A 90 14.03 -3.71 -16.65
N ARG A 91 14.20 -2.70 -15.78
CA ARG A 91 15.44 -1.91 -15.69
C ARG A 91 16.63 -2.76 -15.28
N ASP A 92 16.44 -3.69 -14.34
CA ASP A 92 17.46 -4.65 -13.92
C ASP A 92 17.90 -5.58 -15.06
N GLN A 93 17.01 -5.86 -16.03
CA GLN A 93 17.31 -6.57 -17.27
C GLN A 93 17.86 -5.64 -18.38
N GLY A 94 18.29 -4.43 -18.03
CA GLY A 94 18.93 -3.47 -18.94
C GLY A 94 17.96 -2.79 -19.91
N LYS A 95 16.65 -2.79 -19.64
CA LYS A 95 15.67 -2.13 -20.51
C LYS A 95 15.46 -0.68 -20.10
N LYS A 96 15.30 0.22 -21.08
CA LYS A 96 14.80 1.57 -20.83
C LYS A 96 13.30 1.50 -20.60
N VAL A 97 12.81 2.14 -19.53
CA VAL A 97 11.41 2.09 -19.15
C VAL A 97 10.88 3.49 -18.87
N ARG A 98 9.81 3.84 -19.56
CA ARG A 98 8.95 4.98 -19.25
C ARG A 98 7.83 4.47 -18.34
N PHE A 99 7.77 4.96 -17.12
CA PHE A 99 6.70 4.65 -16.16
C PHE A 99 5.74 5.81 -16.12
N ILE A 100 4.50 5.63 -16.56
CA ILE A 100 3.46 6.65 -16.56
C ILE A 100 2.38 6.33 -15.52
N TYR A 101 1.88 7.38 -14.86
CA TYR A 101 0.71 7.31 -14.00
C TYR A 101 -0.34 8.31 -14.49
N SER A 102 -1.48 7.80 -14.95
CA SER A 102 -2.55 8.60 -15.52
C SER A 102 -3.55 9.02 -14.45
N TRP A 103 -3.73 10.32 -14.30
CA TRP A 103 -4.87 10.86 -13.56
C TRP A 103 -6.06 11.02 -14.53
N ASP A 104 -7.12 10.22 -14.33
CA ASP A 104 -8.36 10.33 -15.08
C ASP A 104 -9.21 11.50 -14.51
N ASP A 105 -8.57 12.64 -14.40
CA ASP A 105 -9.05 13.88 -13.78
C ASP A 105 -10.02 14.68 -14.67
N TYR A 106 -10.24 14.20 -15.91
CA TYR A 106 -11.29 14.73 -16.79
C TYR A 106 -12.59 13.91 -16.73
N ASP A 107 -12.72 13.06 -15.76
CA ASP A 107 -13.97 12.33 -15.50
C ASP A 107 -15.04 13.21 -14.88
N VAL A 108 -16.28 12.77 -15.04
CA VAL A 108 -17.47 13.47 -14.52
C VAL A 108 -17.59 13.25 -13.01
N PHE A 109 -17.79 14.32 -12.27
CA PHE A 109 -18.13 14.24 -10.85
C PHE A 109 -19.59 13.79 -10.68
N ARG A 110 -19.81 12.48 -10.54
CA ARG A 110 -21.14 11.84 -10.57
C ARG A 110 -21.78 11.73 -9.19
N LYS A 111 -20.99 11.74 -8.13
CA LYS A 111 -21.45 11.48 -6.77
C LYS A 111 -20.52 12.12 -5.76
N VAL A 112 -21.11 12.73 -4.73
CA VAL A 112 -20.37 13.21 -3.56
C VAL A 112 -20.10 12.04 -2.62
N PRO A 113 -18.82 11.72 -2.29
CA PRO A 113 -18.53 10.70 -1.29
C PRO A 113 -19.00 11.14 0.09
N LYS A 114 -19.52 10.19 0.89
CA LYS A 114 -20.15 10.47 2.19
C LYS A 114 -19.20 11.09 3.23
N ASN A 115 -17.91 10.83 3.11
CA ASN A 115 -16.87 11.30 4.03
C ASN A 115 -16.28 12.68 3.67
N MET A 116 -16.82 13.34 2.64
CA MET A 116 -16.32 14.65 2.22
C MET A 116 -16.94 15.78 3.07
N PRO A 117 -16.16 16.80 3.45
CA PRO A 117 -16.70 18.01 4.03
C PRO A 117 -17.43 18.86 2.97
N LYS A 118 -18.21 19.85 3.42
CA LYS A 118 -18.90 20.82 2.55
C LYS A 118 -19.73 20.20 1.43
N GLN A 119 -20.48 19.14 1.74
CA GLN A 119 -21.26 18.36 0.75
C GLN A 119 -22.17 19.22 -0.11
N GLU A 120 -22.83 20.24 0.45
CA GLU A 120 -23.72 21.16 -0.29
C GLU A 120 -23.00 21.91 -1.41
N ILE A 121 -21.72 22.22 -1.24
CA ILE A 121 -20.91 22.85 -2.29
C ILE A 121 -20.60 21.83 -3.38
N LEU A 122 -20.20 20.62 -2.98
CA LEU A 122 -19.89 19.54 -3.91
C LEU A 122 -21.12 19.12 -4.74
N GLU A 123 -22.30 19.04 -4.13
CA GLU A 123 -23.56 18.70 -4.80
C GLU A 123 -23.91 19.66 -5.93
N LYS A 124 -23.62 20.95 -5.79
CA LYS A 124 -23.83 21.95 -6.84
C LYS A 124 -22.96 21.72 -8.08
N HIS A 125 -21.84 20.99 -7.92
CA HIS A 125 -20.89 20.68 -8.99
C HIS A 125 -21.04 19.26 -9.54
N LEU A 126 -22.12 18.55 -9.20
CA LEU A 126 -22.45 17.30 -9.87
C LEU A 126 -22.57 17.50 -11.38
N ARG A 127 -22.07 16.56 -12.16
CA ARG A 127 -22.01 16.55 -13.63
C ARG A 127 -20.95 17.48 -14.24
N PHE A 128 -20.10 18.12 -13.42
CA PHE A 128 -18.92 18.85 -13.88
C PHE A 128 -17.70 17.91 -14.06
N PRO A 129 -16.68 18.32 -14.83
CA PRO A 129 -15.37 17.68 -14.74
C PRO A 129 -14.84 17.74 -13.30
N ILE A 130 -14.23 16.67 -12.80
CA ILE A 130 -13.70 16.64 -11.42
C ILE A 130 -12.71 17.78 -11.16
N THR A 131 -11.94 18.20 -12.17
CA THR A 131 -11.00 19.33 -12.10
C THR A 131 -11.66 20.70 -11.95
N MET A 132 -12.97 20.80 -12.15
CA MET A 132 -13.73 22.03 -11.96
C MET A 132 -14.55 22.05 -10.66
N VAL A 133 -14.47 20.98 -9.88
CA VAL A 133 -15.09 20.88 -8.56
C VAL A 133 -14.17 21.57 -7.55
N PRO A 134 -14.65 22.49 -6.71
CA PRO A 134 -13.85 23.14 -5.68
C PRO A 134 -13.27 22.14 -4.68
N ASP A 135 -12.07 22.41 -4.19
CA ASP A 135 -11.49 21.65 -3.08
C ASP A 135 -12.25 21.94 -1.78
N PRO A 136 -12.93 20.96 -1.17
CA PRO A 136 -13.69 21.21 0.06
C PRO A 136 -12.82 21.50 1.29
N TRP A 137 -11.51 21.25 1.23
CA TRP A 137 -10.54 21.60 2.28
C TRP A 137 -9.86 22.95 2.03
N GLU A 138 -10.04 23.55 0.84
CA GLU A 138 -9.47 24.87 0.47
C GLU A 138 -7.93 24.90 0.49
N ARG A 139 -7.27 23.74 0.24
CA ARG A 139 -5.81 23.63 0.17
C ARG A 139 -5.28 23.71 -1.25
N ASP A 140 -6.04 23.17 -2.19
CA ASP A 140 -5.62 22.96 -3.56
C ASP A 140 -6.57 23.65 -4.54
N SER A 141 -6.19 23.73 -5.81
CA SER A 141 -6.94 24.45 -6.85
C SER A 141 -8.27 23.78 -7.21
N SER A 142 -8.42 22.49 -6.95
CA SER A 142 -9.64 21.72 -7.21
C SER A 142 -9.71 20.46 -6.36
N TYR A 143 -10.89 19.85 -6.33
CA TYR A 143 -11.12 18.53 -5.73
C TYR A 143 -10.17 17.46 -6.29
N ALA A 144 -10.00 17.40 -7.61
CA ALA A 144 -9.08 16.49 -8.25
C ALA A 144 -7.65 16.74 -7.75
N ARG A 145 -7.19 18.01 -7.82
CA ARG A 145 -5.81 18.37 -7.44
C ARG A 145 -5.48 18.02 -6.00
N HIS A 146 -6.44 18.15 -5.08
CA HIS A 146 -6.29 17.74 -3.70
C HIS A 146 -5.88 16.25 -3.57
N HIS A 147 -6.62 15.36 -4.23
CA HIS A 147 -6.34 13.92 -4.17
C HIS A 147 -5.07 13.52 -4.93
N GLU A 148 -4.76 14.21 -6.01
CA GLU A 148 -3.53 14.03 -6.78
C GLU A 148 -2.30 14.38 -5.92
N VAL A 149 -2.28 15.58 -5.33
CA VAL A 149 -1.17 16.04 -4.46
C VAL A 149 -0.95 15.12 -3.27
N ASP A 150 -2.03 14.62 -2.67
CA ASP A 150 -1.94 13.68 -1.55
C ASP A 150 -1.18 12.39 -1.93
N VAL A 151 -1.34 11.89 -3.14
CA VAL A 151 -0.62 10.72 -3.63
C VAL A 151 0.79 11.08 -4.08
N GLU A 152 0.92 12.09 -4.95
CA GLU A 152 2.19 12.52 -5.55
C GLU A 152 3.23 12.88 -4.50
N SER A 153 2.82 13.52 -3.40
CA SER A 153 3.72 13.89 -2.30
C SER A 153 4.23 12.70 -1.48
N ARG A 154 3.52 11.56 -1.47
CA ARG A 154 3.85 10.39 -0.65
C ARG A 154 4.61 9.30 -1.41
N LEU A 155 4.43 9.20 -2.74
CA LEU A 155 5.08 8.18 -3.56
C LEU A 155 6.62 8.19 -3.47
N PRO A 156 7.30 9.36 -3.42
CA PRO A 156 8.76 9.42 -3.26
C PRO A 156 9.27 8.73 -1.98
N ALA A 157 8.49 8.75 -0.90
CA ALA A 157 8.88 8.10 0.35
C ALA A 157 9.06 6.58 0.20
N VAL A 158 8.33 5.96 -0.73
CA VAL A 158 8.46 4.55 -1.08
C VAL A 158 9.24 4.30 -2.37
N GLY A 159 9.94 5.32 -2.87
CA GLY A 159 10.83 5.22 -4.03
C GLY A 159 10.10 5.00 -5.36
N ILE A 160 8.90 5.56 -5.52
CA ILE A 160 8.09 5.47 -6.74
C ILE A 160 8.06 6.85 -7.41
N PHE A 161 8.51 6.92 -8.68
CA PHE A 161 8.68 8.16 -9.43
C PHE A 161 8.15 7.99 -10.87
N PRO A 162 6.82 8.00 -11.09
CA PRO A 162 6.25 7.95 -12.42
C PRO A 162 6.24 9.33 -13.08
N GLU A 163 6.10 9.35 -14.39
CA GLU A 163 5.65 10.52 -15.15
C GLU A 163 4.13 10.65 -14.97
N PHE A 164 3.67 11.73 -14.34
CA PHE A 164 2.25 11.96 -14.16
C PHE A 164 1.63 12.54 -15.44
N LEU A 165 0.51 11.97 -15.85
CA LEU A 165 -0.27 12.43 -17.00
C LEU A 165 -1.64 12.90 -16.52
N TYR A 166 -1.93 14.17 -16.73
CA TYR A 166 -3.22 14.79 -16.40
C TYR A 166 -4.13 14.75 -17.62
N GLN A 167 -5.17 13.95 -17.59
CA GLN A 167 -6.03 13.76 -18.76
C GLN A 167 -6.84 15.01 -19.10
N ALA A 168 -7.22 15.81 -18.10
CA ALA A 168 -7.89 17.10 -18.34
C ALA A 168 -7.04 18.06 -19.19
N GLU A 169 -5.74 18.13 -18.94
CA GLU A 169 -4.83 18.94 -19.76
C GLU A 169 -4.77 18.41 -21.19
N ARG A 170 -4.55 17.10 -21.35
CA ARG A 170 -4.43 16.44 -22.64
C ARG A 170 -5.68 16.60 -23.51
N TYR A 171 -6.86 16.45 -22.91
CA TYR A 171 -8.13 16.67 -23.59
C TYR A 171 -8.34 18.14 -23.96
N ARG A 172 -8.09 19.07 -23.05
CA ARG A 172 -8.22 20.53 -23.30
C ARG A 172 -7.23 21.08 -24.33
N GLU A 173 -6.10 20.42 -24.48
CA GLU A 173 -5.10 20.68 -25.54
C GLU A 173 -5.41 19.92 -26.84
N SER A 174 -6.53 19.23 -26.90
CA SER A 174 -6.99 18.43 -28.06
C SER A 174 -5.96 17.40 -28.57
N ARG A 175 -5.07 16.91 -27.68
CA ARG A 175 -4.03 15.92 -28.07
C ARG A 175 -4.64 14.63 -28.60
N TYR A 176 -5.86 14.30 -28.21
CA TYR A 176 -6.56 13.09 -28.61
C TYR A 176 -7.51 13.28 -29.79
N ALA A 177 -7.48 14.43 -30.49
CA ALA A 177 -8.38 14.74 -31.61
C ALA A 177 -8.40 13.63 -32.67
N GLN A 178 -7.22 13.10 -33.05
CA GLN A 178 -7.12 11.99 -34.01
C GLN A 178 -7.73 10.70 -33.48
N GLY A 179 -7.50 10.39 -32.21
CA GLY A 179 -8.10 9.22 -31.54
C GLY A 179 -9.62 9.32 -31.45
N ILE A 180 -10.15 10.52 -31.14
CA ILE A 180 -11.59 10.82 -31.13
C ILE A 180 -12.17 10.66 -32.52
N ARG A 181 -11.56 11.26 -33.55
CA ARG A 181 -12.00 11.13 -34.95
C ARG A 181 -12.08 9.66 -35.36
N LYS A 182 -11.05 8.89 -35.06
CA LYS A 182 -11.00 7.46 -35.39
C LYS A 182 -12.10 6.65 -34.69
N ALA A 183 -12.43 7.01 -33.43
CA ALA A 183 -13.56 6.42 -32.71
C ALA A 183 -14.90 6.76 -33.38
N LEU A 184 -15.09 7.98 -33.85
CA LEU A 184 -16.29 8.43 -34.57
C LEU A 184 -16.43 7.70 -35.91
N GLU A 185 -15.33 7.61 -36.69
CA GLU A 185 -15.29 6.85 -37.96
C GLU A 185 -15.66 5.37 -37.78
N ARG A 186 -15.28 4.79 -36.65
CA ARG A 186 -15.45 3.36 -36.34
C ARG A 186 -16.54 3.08 -35.31
N ARG A 187 -17.49 4.00 -35.12
CA ARG A 187 -18.49 3.93 -34.05
C ARG A 187 -19.34 2.66 -34.08
N GLU A 188 -19.71 2.18 -35.27
CA GLU A 188 -20.50 0.94 -35.39
C GLU A 188 -19.68 -0.29 -34.95
N ALA A 189 -18.43 -0.39 -35.37
CA ALA A 189 -17.53 -1.45 -34.91
C ALA A 189 -17.29 -1.37 -33.40
N LEU A 190 -17.18 -0.17 -32.83
CA LEU A 190 -17.09 0.03 -31.37
C LEU A 190 -18.35 -0.47 -30.66
N LYS A 191 -19.53 -0.14 -31.19
CA LYS A 191 -20.82 -0.62 -30.66
C LYS A 191 -20.88 -2.14 -30.66
N ASP A 192 -20.53 -2.78 -31.78
CA ASP A 192 -20.50 -4.25 -31.90
C ASP A 192 -19.53 -4.90 -30.89
N ILE A 193 -18.34 -4.33 -30.72
CA ILE A 193 -17.35 -4.81 -29.73
C ILE A 193 -17.89 -4.67 -28.30
N LEU A 194 -18.48 -3.52 -27.96
CA LEU A 194 -19.03 -3.28 -26.64
C LEU A 194 -20.22 -4.17 -26.32
N ASP A 195 -21.03 -4.52 -27.33
CA ASP A 195 -22.18 -5.38 -27.20
C ASP A 195 -21.88 -6.88 -27.27
N LYS A 196 -20.67 -7.25 -27.72
CA LYS A 196 -20.26 -8.66 -27.86
C LYS A 196 -20.36 -9.47 -26.56
N PHE A 197 -20.18 -8.82 -25.41
CA PHE A 197 -20.18 -9.45 -24.09
C PHE A 197 -21.40 -9.06 -23.25
N ARG A 198 -22.39 -8.40 -23.85
CA ARG A 198 -23.66 -8.02 -23.20
C ARG A 198 -24.75 -8.99 -23.57
N ASP A 199 -25.63 -9.25 -22.63
CA ASP A 199 -26.91 -9.89 -22.94
C ASP A 199 -27.83 -8.95 -23.76
N GLU A 200 -28.87 -9.49 -24.38
CA GLU A 200 -29.73 -8.73 -25.30
C GLU A 200 -30.40 -7.51 -24.64
N GLU A 201 -30.71 -7.58 -23.33
CA GLU A 201 -31.34 -6.49 -22.58
C GLU A 201 -30.41 -5.30 -22.33
N HIS A 202 -29.10 -5.56 -22.26
CA HIS A 202 -28.06 -4.56 -21.95
C HIS A 202 -27.31 -4.07 -23.19
N LYS A 203 -27.64 -4.55 -24.39
CA LYS A 203 -27.07 -4.03 -25.64
C LYS A 203 -27.44 -2.58 -25.86
N ILE A 204 -26.53 -1.87 -26.50
CA ILE A 204 -26.70 -0.44 -26.84
C ILE A 204 -27.84 -0.30 -27.83
N GLN A 205 -28.92 0.34 -27.40
CA GLN A 205 -30.11 0.59 -28.23
C GLN A 205 -30.01 1.95 -28.93
N GLY A 206 -30.51 2.03 -30.15
CA GLY A 206 -30.60 3.27 -30.90
C GLY A 206 -29.27 3.85 -31.34
N GLU A 207 -29.28 5.15 -31.56
CA GLU A 207 -28.09 5.89 -31.92
C GLU A 207 -27.17 6.03 -30.72
N TRP A 208 -25.89 5.76 -30.91
CA TRP A 208 -24.87 5.80 -29.87
C TRP A 208 -23.61 6.49 -30.38
N TRP A 209 -22.99 7.28 -29.49
CA TRP A 209 -21.77 7.99 -29.78
C TRP A 209 -20.65 7.60 -28.79
N PRO A 210 -19.41 7.39 -29.29
CA PRO A 210 -18.29 7.00 -28.42
C PRO A 210 -17.74 8.17 -27.61
N VAL A 211 -18.33 9.36 -27.73
CA VAL A 211 -17.92 10.62 -27.11
C VAL A 211 -19.01 11.19 -26.22
N SER A 212 -18.61 12.02 -25.28
CA SER A 212 -19.45 12.96 -24.53
C SER A 212 -18.84 14.36 -24.62
N VAL A 213 -19.65 15.38 -24.34
CA VAL A 213 -19.19 16.77 -24.37
C VAL A 213 -19.54 17.44 -23.06
N PHE A 214 -18.56 18.06 -22.43
CA PHE A 214 -18.84 19.07 -21.40
C PHE A 214 -19.25 20.37 -22.06
N CYS A 215 -20.43 20.85 -21.73
CA CYS A 215 -21.00 22.05 -22.35
C CYS A 215 -20.12 23.28 -22.12
N ASP A 216 -19.76 23.98 -23.19
CA ASP A 216 -18.90 25.19 -23.11
C ASP A 216 -19.56 26.35 -22.34
N SER A 217 -20.91 26.36 -22.22
CA SER A 217 -21.64 27.37 -21.46
C SER A 217 -21.76 27.08 -19.96
N CYS A 218 -22.08 25.80 -19.56
CA CYS A 218 -22.37 25.46 -18.17
C CYS A 218 -21.48 24.38 -17.57
N ASN A 219 -20.49 23.87 -18.32
CA ASN A 219 -19.51 22.84 -17.94
C ASN A 219 -20.08 21.47 -17.52
N ARG A 220 -21.37 21.20 -17.76
CA ARG A 220 -21.98 19.91 -17.44
C ARG A 220 -21.90 18.96 -18.63
N ASP A 221 -21.80 17.66 -18.33
CA ASP A 221 -21.79 16.58 -19.34
C ASP A 221 -23.21 16.13 -19.76
N GLU A 222 -24.24 16.86 -19.37
CA GLU A 222 -25.65 16.55 -19.72
C GLU A 222 -25.96 17.02 -21.15
N THR A 223 -25.22 16.46 -22.13
CA THR A 223 -25.30 16.85 -23.54
C THR A 223 -25.73 15.66 -24.41
N ASP A 224 -26.52 15.95 -25.46
CA ASP A 224 -26.77 15.02 -26.56
C ASP A 224 -25.92 15.40 -27.76
N ILE A 225 -25.35 14.42 -28.42
CA ILE A 225 -24.66 14.60 -29.69
C ILE A 225 -25.71 14.65 -30.79
N GLU A 226 -25.76 15.74 -31.57
CA GLU A 226 -26.71 15.95 -32.66
C GLU A 226 -26.19 15.42 -34.00
N GLY A 227 -24.87 15.25 -34.13
CA GLY A 227 -24.28 14.72 -35.33
C GLY A 227 -22.76 14.96 -35.42
N TRP A 228 -22.16 14.32 -36.40
CA TRP A 228 -20.75 14.49 -36.78
C TRP A 228 -20.66 14.67 -38.29
N ASP A 229 -19.89 15.65 -38.74
CA ASP A 229 -19.79 16.01 -40.17
C ASP A 229 -18.95 15.04 -41.02
N GLY A 230 -18.41 13.99 -40.41
CA GLY A 230 -17.50 13.04 -41.06
C GLY A 230 -16.03 13.46 -41.02
N GLU A 231 -15.72 14.64 -40.52
CA GLU A 231 -14.35 15.15 -40.38
C GLU A 231 -14.01 15.61 -38.96
N TRP A 232 -14.25 16.87 -38.64
CA TRP A 232 -13.82 17.48 -37.37
C TRP A 232 -14.95 18.19 -36.61
N GLY A 233 -16.09 18.43 -37.24
CA GLY A 233 -17.23 19.13 -36.65
C GLY A 233 -18.16 18.17 -35.90
N LEU A 234 -18.32 18.39 -34.60
CA LEU A 234 -19.23 17.63 -33.73
C LEU A 234 -20.32 18.53 -33.16
N GLY A 235 -21.56 18.31 -33.57
CA GLY A 235 -22.74 19.02 -33.07
C GLY A 235 -23.23 18.45 -31.75
N TYR A 236 -23.52 19.31 -30.76
CA TYR A 236 -24.15 18.90 -29.51
C TYR A 236 -25.16 19.91 -29.00
N LYS A 237 -26.06 19.44 -28.12
CA LYS A 237 -27.02 20.27 -27.38
C LYS A 237 -27.03 19.89 -25.91
N CYS A 238 -26.92 20.89 -25.06
CA CYS A 238 -26.96 20.71 -23.61
C CYS A 238 -28.39 20.68 -23.08
N LYS A 239 -28.73 19.65 -22.32
CA LYS A 239 -30.03 19.51 -21.65
C LYS A 239 -30.16 20.42 -20.43
N ALA A 240 -29.05 20.75 -19.77
CA ALA A 240 -29.08 21.52 -18.54
C ALA A 240 -29.30 23.01 -18.78
N CYS A 241 -28.72 23.62 -19.84
CA CYS A 241 -28.81 25.04 -20.11
C CYS A 241 -29.39 25.40 -21.49
N GLY A 242 -29.66 24.41 -22.35
CA GLY A 242 -30.21 24.62 -23.69
C GLY A 242 -29.19 25.09 -24.74
N HIS A 243 -27.92 25.32 -24.36
CA HIS A 243 -26.85 25.68 -25.29
C HIS A 243 -26.61 24.57 -26.31
N GLY A 244 -26.41 24.95 -27.57
CA GLY A 244 -26.05 24.01 -28.63
C GLY A 244 -25.12 24.68 -29.63
N GLU A 245 -24.15 23.92 -30.10
CA GLU A 245 -23.20 24.38 -31.11
C GLU A 245 -22.52 23.20 -31.81
N THR A 246 -21.83 23.51 -32.92
CA THR A 246 -20.90 22.57 -33.55
C THR A 246 -19.48 22.97 -33.22
N VAL A 247 -18.75 22.06 -32.55
CA VAL A 247 -17.37 22.28 -32.12
C VAL A 247 -16.39 21.55 -33.05
N ASP A 248 -15.24 22.15 -33.29
CA ASP A 248 -14.12 21.47 -33.94
C ASP A 248 -13.33 20.67 -32.89
N ILE A 249 -13.28 19.34 -33.01
CA ILE A 249 -12.62 18.44 -32.06
C ILE A 249 -11.11 18.68 -31.95
N ARG A 250 -10.49 19.41 -32.88
CA ARG A 250 -9.06 19.80 -32.82
C ARG A 250 -8.78 20.96 -31.90
N SER A 251 -9.82 21.71 -31.51
CA SER A 251 -9.70 22.90 -30.65
C SER A 251 -10.70 22.92 -29.51
N SER A 252 -11.68 22.04 -29.51
CA SER A 252 -12.67 21.94 -28.43
C SER A 252 -12.03 21.44 -27.14
N LYS A 253 -12.38 22.10 -26.05
CA LYS A 253 -11.92 21.73 -24.70
C LYS A 253 -12.87 20.75 -24.00
N GLY A 254 -14.09 20.56 -24.52
CA GLY A 254 -15.16 19.81 -23.88
C GLY A 254 -15.33 18.36 -24.35
N VAL A 255 -14.83 18.01 -25.55
CA VAL A 255 -15.06 16.69 -26.15
C VAL A 255 -14.15 15.66 -25.50
N LYS A 256 -14.74 14.54 -25.02
CA LYS A 256 -13.98 13.41 -24.47
C LYS A 256 -14.56 12.09 -24.93
N LEU A 257 -13.72 11.05 -25.01
CA LEU A 257 -14.15 9.66 -25.23
C LEU A 257 -14.79 9.07 -23.97
N GLY A 258 -15.78 8.19 -24.16
CA GLY A 258 -16.23 7.30 -23.10
C GLY A 258 -15.09 6.39 -22.64
N TRP A 259 -14.95 6.17 -21.32
CA TRP A 259 -13.76 5.52 -20.75
C TRP A 259 -13.42 4.13 -21.34
N ARG A 260 -14.42 3.35 -21.76
CA ARG A 260 -14.20 2.03 -22.41
C ARG A 260 -13.58 2.14 -23.79
N VAL A 261 -13.60 3.33 -24.41
CA VAL A 261 -12.95 3.65 -25.69
C VAL A 261 -11.69 4.47 -25.45
N ASP A 262 -11.72 5.36 -24.44
CA ASP A 262 -10.60 6.19 -24.03
C ASP A 262 -9.38 5.38 -23.56
N TRP A 263 -9.60 4.40 -22.70
CA TRP A 263 -8.54 3.57 -22.15
C TRP A 263 -7.72 2.84 -23.24
N PRO A 264 -8.32 2.05 -24.17
CA PRO A 264 -7.57 1.43 -25.26
C PRO A 264 -7.03 2.43 -26.30
N MET A 265 -7.65 3.60 -26.49
CA MET A 265 -7.08 4.67 -27.31
C MET A 265 -5.75 5.17 -26.70
N ARG A 266 -5.72 5.39 -25.39
CA ARG A 266 -4.50 5.81 -24.69
C ARG A 266 -3.40 4.75 -24.72
N TRP A 267 -3.73 3.46 -24.74
CA TRP A 267 -2.73 2.40 -24.95
C TRP A 267 -1.97 2.58 -26.27
N GLU A 268 -2.69 2.87 -27.33
CA GLU A 268 -2.06 3.17 -28.63
C GLU A 268 -1.30 4.48 -28.59
N TYR A 269 -1.91 5.56 -28.08
CA TYR A 269 -1.31 6.89 -28.05
C TYR A 269 0.02 6.92 -27.28
N GLU A 270 0.04 6.34 -26.07
CA GLU A 270 1.21 6.30 -25.19
C GLU A 270 2.15 5.11 -25.49
N LYS A 271 1.79 4.22 -26.43
CA LYS A 271 2.53 3.00 -26.79
C LYS A 271 2.74 2.08 -25.58
N VAL A 272 1.68 1.84 -24.81
CA VAL A 272 1.73 1.06 -23.58
C VAL A 272 2.02 -0.41 -23.85
N ASP A 273 3.01 -0.96 -23.17
CA ASP A 273 3.43 -2.37 -23.25
C ASP A 273 2.95 -3.20 -22.08
N PHE A 274 2.77 -2.56 -20.93
CA PHE A 274 2.34 -3.22 -19.70
C PHE A 274 1.42 -2.33 -18.89
N GLU A 275 0.28 -2.87 -18.50
CA GLU A 275 -0.67 -2.25 -17.57
C GLU A 275 -1.48 -3.35 -16.88
N PRO A 276 -1.37 -3.51 -15.54
CA PRO A 276 -2.21 -4.43 -14.79
C PRO A 276 -3.61 -3.86 -14.62
N ALA A 277 -4.57 -4.73 -14.26
CA ALA A 277 -5.91 -4.28 -13.93
C ALA A 277 -6.50 -5.12 -12.78
N GLY A 278 -7.42 -4.53 -12.04
CA GLY A 278 -8.14 -5.19 -10.97
C GLY A 278 -8.98 -6.38 -11.45
N LYS A 279 -9.30 -7.28 -10.54
CA LYS A 279 -10.11 -8.47 -10.87
C LYS A 279 -11.48 -8.12 -11.48
N ASP A 280 -12.01 -6.96 -11.16
CA ASP A 280 -13.29 -6.48 -11.72
C ASP A 280 -13.19 -6.25 -13.23
N HIS A 281 -12.03 -5.77 -13.72
CA HIS A 281 -11.77 -5.53 -15.13
C HIS A 281 -11.42 -6.80 -15.90
N HIS A 282 -10.84 -7.80 -15.23
CA HIS A 282 -10.45 -9.09 -15.80
C HIS A 282 -11.52 -10.19 -15.69
N SER A 283 -12.73 -9.86 -15.22
CA SER A 283 -13.86 -10.78 -15.33
C SER A 283 -14.17 -11.09 -16.79
N GLN A 284 -14.69 -12.29 -17.07
CA GLN A 284 -15.07 -12.67 -18.42
C GLN A 284 -16.06 -11.65 -19.01
N GLY A 285 -15.77 -11.10 -20.17
CA GLY A 285 -16.54 -10.01 -20.78
C GLY A 285 -16.38 -8.66 -20.07
N GLY A 286 -15.44 -8.53 -19.16
CA GLY A 286 -15.12 -7.30 -18.46
C GLY A 286 -14.50 -6.24 -19.37
N SER A 287 -14.17 -5.11 -18.75
CA SER A 287 -13.65 -3.97 -19.50
C SER A 287 -12.30 -4.23 -20.16
N PHE A 288 -11.47 -5.13 -19.61
CA PHE A 288 -10.20 -5.48 -20.21
C PHE A 288 -10.38 -6.29 -21.51
N ASP A 289 -11.35 -7.22 -21.56
CA ASP A 289 -11.65 -7.98 -22.78
C ASP A 289 -12.17 -7.07 -23.90
N THR A 290 -13.07 -6.13 -23.58
CA THR A 290 -13.52 -5.14 -24.57
C THR A 290 -12.42 -4.20 -24.99
N ALA A 291 -11.60 -3.70 -24.06
CA ALA A 291 -10.49 -2.79 -24.37
C ALA A 291 -9.45 -3.42 -25.30
N ARG A 292 -9.13 -4.71 -25.13
CA ARG A 292 -8.24 -5.45 -26.04
C ARG A 292 -8.74 -5.47 -27.48
N LEU A 293 -10.04 -5.72 -27.67
CA LEU A 293 -10.66 -5.72 -29.00
C LEU A 293 -10.68 -4.32 -29.62
N VAL A 294 -11.08 -3.32 -28.85
CA VAL A 294 -11.09 -1.91 -29.28
C VAL A 294 -9.67 -1.47 -29.68
N CYS A 295 -8.68 -1.77 -28.85
CA CYS A 295 -7.28 -1.42 -29.12
C CYS A 295 -6.81 -2.01 -30.45
N LYS A 296 -7.09 -3.30 -30.67
CA LYS A 296 -6.67 -4.02 -31.87
C LYS A 296 -7.45 -3.60 -33.12
N GLU A 297 -8.78 -3.64 -33.05
CA GLU A 297 -9.63 -3.52 -34.24
C GLU A 297 -9.88 -2.06 -34.66
N VAL A 298 -9.87 -1.13 -33.68
CA VAL A 298 -10.10 0.28 -33.95
C VAL A 298 -8.79 1.06 -34.03
N TYR A 299 -7.89 0.88 -33.08
CA TYR A 299 -6.66 1.67 -33.00
C TYR A 299 -5.44 0.99 -33.64
N GLY A 300 -5.51 -0.32 -33.94
CA GLY A 300 -4.44 -1.04 -34.63
C GLY A 300 -3.20 -1.29 -33.77
N TRP A 301 -3.37 -1.27 -32.43
CA TRP A 301 -2.32 -1.53 -31.46
C TRP A 301 -2.60 -2.81 -30.69
N ASP A 302 -1.55 -3.58 -30.38
CA ASP A 302 -1.69 -4.76 -29.53
C ASP A 302 -1.79 -4.35 -28.07
N ALA A 303 -2.86 -4.78 -27.40
CA ALA A 303 -3.09 -4.50 -25.99
C ALA A 303 -1.87 -4.83 -25.12
N PRO A 304 -1.64 -4.10 -24.02
CA PRO A 304 -0.50 -4.34 -23.15
C PRO A 304 -0.51 -5.74 -22.53
N VAL A 305 0.66 -6.25 -22.16
CA VAL A 305 0.78 -7.35 -21.22
C VAL A 305 0.12 -6.92 -19.91
N SER A 306 -0.68 -7.79 -19.33
CA SER A 306 -1.42 -7.48 -18.10
C SER A 306 -1.41 -8.65 -17.14
N PHE A 307 -1.69 -8.37 -15.88
CA PHE A 307 -2.12 -9.33 -14.89
C PHE A 307 -3.32 -8.81 -14.10
N ARG A 308 -4.09 -9.75 -13.60
CA ARG A 308 -5.15 -9.46 -12.63
C ARG A 308 -4.54 -9.29 -11.25
N TYR A 309 -4.87 -8.21 -10.56
CA TYR A 309 -4.60 -8.10 -9.13
C TYR A 309 -5.89 -8.22 -8.31
N ASP A 310 -5.76 -8.87 -7.14
CA ASP A 310 -6.87 -9.09 -6.22
C ASP A 310 -6.93 -7.97 -5.16
N PHE A 311 -7.99 -7.97 -4.33
CA PHE A 311 -8.23 -6.91 -3.35
C PHE A 311 -7.27 -6.99 -2.15
N ILE A 312 -7.13 -5.86 -1.45
CA ILE A 312 -6.50 -5.76 -0.14
C ILE A 312 -7.58 -5.47 0.88
N GLY A 313 -7.55 -6.21 2.00
CA GLY A 313 -8.36 -5.98 3.19
C GLY A 313 -7.58 -5.28 4.29
N ILE A 314 -8.29 -4.76 5.28
CA ILE A 314 -7.74 -4.36 6.58
C ILE A 314 -8.24 -5.37 7.61
N LYS A 315 -7.34 -5.91 8.43
CA LYS A 315 -7.70 -6.86 9.48
C LYS A 315 -8.66 -6.22 10.47
N GLY A 316 -9.73 -6.93 10.80
CA GLY A 316 -10.80 -6.42 11.68
C GLY A 316 -11.88 -5.60 10.97
N SER A 317 -11.73 -5.29 9.68
CA SER A 317 -12.77 -4.65 8.88
C SER A 317 -13.53 -5.69 8.06
N VAL A 318 -14.84 -5.56 7.98
CA VAL A 318 -15.69 -6.43 7.13
C VAL A 318 -15.82 -5.79 5.75
N GLY A 319 -15.39 -6.50 4.70
CA GLY A 319 -15.59 -6.12 3.31
C GLY A 319 -14.40 -5.43 2.63
N LYS A 320 -14.62 -5.01 1.38
CA LYS A 320 -13.64 -4.30 0.53
C LYS A 320 -13.41 -2.89 1.07
N ILE A 321 -12.16 -2.46 1.13
CA ILE A 321 -11.84 -1.04 1.34
C ILE A 321 -12.40 -0.26 0.15
N SER A 322 -13.21 0.74 0.43
CA SER A 322 -13.70 1.66 -0.61
C SER A 322 -13.89 3.04 -0.02
N SER A 323 -13.69 4.06 -0.82
CA SER A 323 -13.95 5.46 -0.44
C SER A 323 -15.38 5.72 0.07
N SER A 324 -16.31 4.78 -0.20
CA SER A 324 -17.71 4.86 0.23
C SER A 324 -18.01 4.18 1.57
N SER A 325 -17.07 3.38 2.13
CA SER A 325 -17.29 2.60 3.37
C SER A 325 -16.98 3.36 4.67
N GLY A 326 -16.39 4.55 4.58
CA GLY A 326 -16.09 5.43 5.73
C GLY A 326 -14.74 5.15 6.42
N ILE A 327 -14.15 3.96 6.29
CA ILE A 327 -12.79 3.66 6.76
C ILE A 327 -11.89 3.62 5.52
N VAL A 328 -11.09 4.67 5.37
CA VAL A 328 -10.13 4.78 4.27
C VAL A 328 -8.73 4.79 4.87
N VAL A 329 -7.91 3.82 4.49
CA VAL A 329 -6.50 3.75 4.84
C VAL A 329 -5.69 4.08 3.60
N ASP A 330 -4.89 5.11 3.64
CA ASP A 330 -4.03 5.56 2.56
C ASP A 330 -2.55 5.17 2.77
N LEU A 331 -1.68 5.54 1.83
CA LEU A 331 -0.25 5.30 1.94
C LEU A 331 0.38 6.03 3.15
N GLY A 332 -0.10 7.24 3.46
CA GLY A 332 0.37 7.99 4.61
C GLY A 332 0.07 7.30 5.94
N ASP A 333 -1.08 6.64 6.05
CA ASP A 333 -1.43 5.87 7.25
C ASP A 333 -0.54 4.63 7.40
N LEU A 334 -0.21 3.96 6.28
CA LEU A 334 0.75 2.87 6.32
C LEU A 334 2.12 3.32 6.80
N LEU A 335 2.62 4.43 6.27
CA LEU A 335 3.94 4.97 6.60
C LEU A 335 4.08 5.44 8.06
N LYS A 336 2.97 5.63 8.78
CA LYS A 336 2.99 5.85 10.23
C LYS A 336 3.32 4.59 11.02
N VAL A 337 2.98 3.40 10.49
CA VAL A 337 3.13 2.10 11.18
C VAL A 337 4.26 1.25 10.58
N TYR A 338 4.49 1.35 9.29
CA TYR A 338 5.48 0.58 8.55
C TYR A 338 6.52 1.51 7.92
N THR A 339 7.79 1.16 8.03
CA THR A 339 8.82 1.90 7.29
C THR A 339 8.64 1.72 5.78
N PRO A 340 9.21 2.59 4.93
CA PRO A 340 9.08 2.47 3.47
C PRO A 340 9.45 1.10 2.91
N GLU A 341 10.50 0.48 3.44
CA GLU A 341 10.96 -0.86 3.06
C GLU A 341 9.90 -1.91 3.37
N LEU A 342 9.26 -1.82 4.55
CA LEU A 342 8.21 -2.74 4.94
C LEU A 342 6.93 -2.53 4.12
N VAL A 343 6.57 -1.28 3.82
CA VAL A 343 5.46 -1.01 2.89
C VAL A 343 5.72 -1.71 1.56
N ARG A 344 6.90 -1.56 0.98
CA ARG A 344 7.26 -2.24 -0.27
C ARG A 344 7.28 -3.76 -0.12
N TYR A 345 7.81 -4.26 1.01
CA TYR A 345 7.85 -5.71 1.32
C TYR A 345 6.47 -6.36 1.33
N LEU A 346 5.44 -5.71 1.89
CA LEU A 346 4.07 -6.22 1.89
C LEU A 346 3.59 -6.59 0.47
N PHE A 347 3.95 -5.78 -0.53
CA PHE A 347 3.55 -5.99 -1.92
C PHE A 347 4.54 -6.87 -2.69
N ALA A 348 5.85 -6.71 -2.49
CA ALA A 348 6.85 -7.56 -3.12
C ALA A 348 6.71 -9.01 -2.65
N GLY A 349 6.52 -9.23 -1.35
CA GLY A 349 6.34 -10.56 -0.75
C GLY A 349 5.06 -11.29 -1.15
N THR A 350 4.10 -10.59 -1.77
CA THR A 350 2.78 -11.15 -2.13
C THR A 350 2.55 -11.10 -3.64
N ARG A 351 2.11 -12.22 -4.24
CA ARG A 351 1.74 -12.23 -5.66
C ARG A 351 0.51 -11.33 -5.93
N PRO A 352 0.45 -10.63 -7.08
CA PRO A 352 -0.67 -9.73 -7.38
C PRO A 352 -2.05 -10.38 -7.33
N ASN A 353 -2.17 -11.62 -7.77
CA ASN A 353 -3.41 -12.38 -7.81
C ASN A 353 -3.77 -13.08 -6.49
N THR A 354 -3.18 -12.65 -5.38
CA THR A 354 -3.45 -13.17 -4.04
C THR A 354 -4.05 -12.07 -3.18
N GLU A 355 -5.23 -12.30 -2.62
CA GLU A 355 -5.79 -11.40 -1.62
C GLU A 355 -4.93 -11.45 -0.35
N PHE A 356 -4.68 -10.30 0.26
CA PHE A 356 -4.04 -10.23 1.56
C PHE A 356 -4.63 -9.10 2.41
N THR A 357 -4.34 -9.16 3.68
CA THR A 357 -4.89 -8.23 4.67
C THR A 357 -3.74 -7.48 5.34
N ILE A 358 -3.82 -6.17 5.36
CA ILE A 358 -2.90 -5.32 6.13
C ILE A 358 -3.41 -5.24 7.56
N SER A 359 -2.50 -5.34 8.50
CA SER A 359 -2.78 -5.35 9.93
C SER A 359 -2.27 -4.10 10.60
N PHE A 360 -2.99 -3.64 11.62
CA PHE A 360 -2.56 -2.59 12.54
C PHE A 360 -2.53 -3.09 14.00
N ASP A 361 -2.90 -4.35 14.22
CA ASP A 361 -2.86 -5.01 15.53
C ASP A 361 -1.50 -5.68 15.82
N LEU A 362 -1.47 -6.68 16.68
CA LEU A 362 -0.24 -7.39 17.07
C LEU A 362 0.51 -8.07 15.91
N ASP A 363 -0.15 -8.32 14.77
CA ASP A 363 0.52 -8.90 13.61
C ASP A 363 1.57 -7.95 13.00
N VAL A 364 1.50 -6.65 13.28
CA VAL A 364 2.55 -5.68 12.91
C VAL A 364 3.91 -6.17 13.39
N ILE A 365 4.02 -6.67 14.62
CA ILE A 365 5.27 -7.20 15.17
C ILE A 365 5.79 -8.36 14.34
N LYS A 366 4.90 -9.28 13.96
CA LYS A 366 5.27 -10.44 13.13
C LYS A 366 5.73 -10.01 11.73
N ILE A 367 5.08 -9.01 11.14
CA ILE A 367 5.46 -8.49 9.81
C ILE A 367 6.88 -7.92 9.85
N TYR A 368 7.23 -7.19 10.90
CA TYR A 368 8.59 -6.72 11.12
C TYR A 368 9.59 -7.87 11.30
N ASP A 369 9.24 -8.87 12.12
CA ASP A 369 10.11 -10.05 12.36
C ASP A 369 10.31 -10.87 11.07
N ASP A 370 9.27 -11.04 10.25
CA ASP A 370 9.33 -11.73 8.96
C ASP A 370 10.22 -10.96 7.97
N TYR A 371 10.11 -9.63 7.90
CA TYR A 371 10.99 -8.80 7.07
C TYR A 371 12.44 -8.88 7.55
N ASP A 372 12.70 -8.76 8.85
CA ASP A 372 14.05 -8.85 9.44
C ASP A 372 14.71 -10.20 9.11
N LYS A 373 13.92 -11.29 9.07
CA LYS A 373 14.40 -12.59 8.64
C LYS A 373 14.78 -12.63 7.16
N ILE A 374 13.94 -12.06 6.29
CA ILE A 374 14.23 -11.95 4.84
C ILE A 374 15.54 -11.18 4.64
N GLU A 375 15.72 -10.07 5.34
CA GLU A 375 16.93 -9.24 5.30
C GLU A 375 18.17 -10.05 5.74
N ARG A 376 18.11 -10.78 6.87
CA ARG A 376 19.25 -11.60 7.32
C ARG A 376 19.61 -12.71 6.32
N ILE A 377 18.61 -13.35 5.71
CA ILE A 377 18.83 -14.36 4.67
C ILE A 377 19.46 -13.72 3.44
N ALA A 378 18.93 -12.60 2.96
CA ALA A 378 19.44 -11.91 1.79
C ALA A 378 20.90 -11.48 1.95
N LEU A 379 21.27 -10.99 3.14
CA LEU A 379 22.62 -10.57 3.51
C LEU A 379 23.54 -11.71 3.98
N LYS A 380 23.06 -12.97 3.94
CA LYS A 380 23.79 -14.17 4.40
C LYS A 380 24.17 -14.14 5.88
N LEU A 381 23.45 -13.38 6.70
CA LEU A 381 23.58 -13.36 8.16
C LEU A 381 22.83 -14.52 8.81
N GLU A 382 21.87 -15.11 8.10
CA GLU A 382 21.13 -16.30 8.48
C GLU A 382 21.10 -17.27 7.29
N PRO A 383 21.34 -18.58 7.49
CA PRO A 383 21.33 -19.54 6.40
C PRO A 383 19.93 -19.71 5.83
N ALA A 384 19.82 -19.71 4.50
CA ALA A 384 18.60 -20.11 3.83
C ALA A 384 18.45 -21.65 3.87
N LYS A 385 17.21 -22.13 3.80
CA LYS A 385 16.92 -23.58 3.73
C LYS A 385 17.54 -24.24 2.48
N ASP A 386 17.51 -23.53 1.36
CA ASP A 386 18.01 -23.95 0.07
C ASP A 386 18.31 -22.73 -0.81
N GLU A 387 18.95 -22.97 -1.96
CA GLU A 387 19.32 -21.91 -2.91
C GLU A 387 18.10 -21.16 -3.49
N ALA A 388 16.99 -21.84 -3.69
CA ALA A 388 15.76 -21.20 -4.18
C ALA A 388 15.20 -20.22 -3.16
N THR A 389 15.20 -20.60 -1.88
CA THR A 389 14.81 -19.73 -0.75
C THR A 389 15.75 -18.53 -0.64
N TYR A 390 17.07 -18.71 -0.81
CA TYR A 390 18.03 -17.61 -0.80
C TYR A 390 17.77 -16.62 -1.93
N ARG A 391 17.65 -17.11 -3.17
CA ARG A 391 17.38 -16.26 -4.33
C ARG A 391 16.07 -15.50 -4.21
N TRP A 392 15.03 -16.15 -3.70
CA TRP A 392 13.73 -15.53 -3.45
C TRP A 392 13.82 -14.44 -2.36
N ALA A 393 14.43 -14.74 -1.20
CA ALA A 393 14.60 -13.79 -0.12
C ALA A 393 15.44 -12.57 -0.54
N ARG A 394 16.56 -12.83 -1.23
CA ARG A 394 17.42 -11.79 -1.80
C ARG A 394 16.63 -10.86 -2.72
N ARG A 395 15.86 -11.44 -3.66
CA ARG A 395 15.13 -10.63 -4.64
C ARG A 395 14.02 -9.80 -4.01
N ILE A 396 13.28 -10.35 -3.05
CA ILE A 396 12.28 -9.60 -2.28
C ILE A 396 12.96 -8.45 -1.53
N TYR A 397 14.08 -8.70 -0.86
CA TYR A 397 14.80 -7.67 -0.11
C TYR A 397 15.26 -6.53 -1.03
N GLU A 398 15.87 -6.84 -2.18
CA GLU A 398 16.28 -5.86 -3.19
C GLU A 398 15.09 -5.01 -3.69
N LEU A 399 13.97 -5.64 -4.04
CA LEU A 399 12.75 -4.95 -4.51
C LEU A 399 12.04 -4.15 -3.41
N SER A 400 12.27 -4.50 -2.15
CA SER A 400 11.69 -3.78 -1.00
C SER A 400 12.43 -2.48 -0.68
N GLN A 401 13.62 -2.25 -1.21
CA GLN A 401 14.32 -1.00 -0.96
C GLN A 401 13.67 0.17 -1.69
N PRO A 402 13.42 1.31 -1.03
CA PRO A 402 12.88 2.51 -1.69
C PRO A 402 13.91 3.16 -2.62
N THR A 403 15.20 2.98 -2.33
CA THR A 403 16.31 3.54 -3.11
C THR A 403 16.66 2.67 -4.32
N THR A 404 17.09 3.32 -5.40
CA THR A 404 17.59 2.71 -6.64
C THR A 404 18.91 3.37 -7.03
N ASP A 405 19.59 2.83 -8.03
CA ASP A 405 20.70 3.53 -8.69
C ASP A 405 20.19 4.68 -9.59
N ALA A 406 21.12 5.38 -10.25
CA ALA A 406 20.80 6.51 -11.13
C ALA A 406 19.95 6.12 -12.34
N ASP A 407 19.99 4.87 -12.78
CA ASP A 407 19.18 4.32 -13.87
C ASP A 407 17.81 3.79 -13.39
N GLY A 408 17.54 3.86 -12.08
CA GLY A 408 16.34 3.35 -11.43
C GLY A 408 16.32 1.82 -11.31
N LYS A 409 17.49 1.16 -11.35
CA LYS A 409 17.65 -0.27 -11.08
C LYS A 409 17.70 -0.54 -9.59
N THR A 410 17.36 -1.74 -9.20
CA THR A 410 17.52 -2.16 -7.80
C THR A 410 19.01 -2.18 -7.42
N LEU A 411 19.29 -1.75 -6.19
CA LEU A 411 20.64 -1.89 -5.65
C LEU A 411 20.90 -3.37 -5.35
N PRO A 412 22.00 -3.96 -5.86
CA PRO A 412 22.40 -5.32 -5.47
C PRO A 412 22.70 -5.38 -3.97
N VAL A 413 22.34 -6.47 -3.33
CA VAL A 413 22.51 -6.67 -1.88
C VAL A 413 23.99 -6.51 -1.44
N GLU A 414 24.92 -6.82 -2.31
CA GLU A 414 26.36 -6.66 -2.08
C GLU A 414 26.80 -5.20 -1.94
N ASN A 415 26.00 -4.26 -2.44
CA ASN A 415 26.26 -2.83 -2.35
C ASN A 415 25.47 -2.17 -1.21
N MET A 416 24.74 -2.94 -0.41
CA MET A 416 23.99 -2.45 0.72
C MET A 416 24.79 -2.59 2.01
N GLU A 417 24.67 -1.60 2.89
CA GLU A 417 25.25 -1.72 4.23
C GLU A 417 24.44 -2.70 5.08
N THR A 418 25.13 -3.51 5.87
CA THR A 418 24.46 -4.37 6.85
C THR A 418 23.65 -3.53 7.83
N PRO A 419 22.33 -3.70 7.91
CA PRO A 419 21.49 -2.91 8.80
C PRO A 419 21.70 -3.31 10.26
N LEU A 420 21.52 -2.33 11.14
CA LEU A 420 21.36 -2.60 12.56
C LEU A 420 19.92 -3.07 12.79
N GLN A 421 19.75 -4.34 13.14
CA GLN A 421 18.44 -4.90 13.46
C GLN A 421 18.16 -4.80 14.96
N VAL A 422 17.02 -4.23 15.30
CA VAL A 422 16.44 -4.25 16.65
C VAL A 422 15.03 -4.81 16.50
N PRO A 423 14.67 -5.93 17.18
CA PRO A 423 13.32 -6.48 17.09
C PRO A 423 12.27 -5.43 17.38
N PHE A 424 11.24 -5.32 16.55
CA PHE A 424 10.25 -4.26 16.65
C PHE A 424 9.54 -4.24 18.02
N ARG A 425 9.24 -5.42 18.58
CA ARG A 425 8.70 -5.55 19.94
C ARG A 425 9.61 -4.91 21.00
N HIS A 426 10.92 -5.10 20.88
CA HIS A 426 11.88 -4.51 21.81
C HIS A 426 11.90 -2.98 21.67
N LEU A 427 11.88 -2.49 20.44
CA LEU A 427 11.81 -1.05 20.16
C LEU A 427 10.52 -0.41 20.71
N CYS A 428 9.37 -1.08 20.58
CA CYS A 428 8.11 -0.65 21.20
C CYS A 428 8.21 -0.57 22.73
N ASN A 429 8.94 -1.51 23.36
CA ASN A 429 9.16 -1.45 24.81
C ASN A 429 10.05 -0.26 25.20
N LEU A 430 11.15 -0.03 24.44
CA LEU A 430 12.03 1.10 24.65
C LEU A 430 11.30 2.45 24.54
N VAL A 431 10.46 2.59 23.54
CA VAL A 431 9.61 3.78 23.36
C VAL A 431 8.72 4.02 24.58
N GLN A 432 8.11 2.98 25.12
CA GLN A 432 7.25 3.09 26.30
C GLN A 432 8.05 3.42 27.58
N ILE A 433 9.23 2.82 27.75
CA ILE A 433 10.16 3.12 28.85
C ILE A 433 10.63 4.58 28.81
N ALA A 434 10.84 5.10 27.59
CA ALA A 434 11.24 6.49 27.37
C ALA A 434 10.06 7.47 27.34
N ASP A 435 8.86 7.06 27.76
CA ASP A 435 7.64 7.88 27.77
C ASP A 435 7.30 8.48 26.39
N GLY A 436 7.61 7.76 25.30
CA GLY A 436 7.38 8.19 23.92
C GLY A 436 8.47 9.10 23.36
N ASP A 437 9.54 9.36 24.09
CA ASP A 437 10.68 10.17 23.65
C ASP A 437 11.59 9.34 22.73
N VAL A 438 11.55 9.64 21.42
CA VAL A 438 12.34 8.93 20.40
C VAL A 438 13.83 9.17 20.57
N GLU A 439 14.27 10.37 20.99
CA GLU A 439 15.68 10.68 21.20
C GLU A 439 16.27 9.86 22.35
N LYS A 440 15.56 9.74 23.46
CA LYS A 440 15.93 8.87 24.56
C LYS A 440 15.94 7.40 24.14
N THR A 441 14.94 6.97 23.37
CA THR A 441 14.88 5.61 22.81
C THR A 441 16.11 5.31 21.96
N LEU A 442 16.47 6.20 21.06
CA LEU A 442 17.64 6.05 20.20
C LEU A 442 18.96 6.10 21.01
N ALA A 443 19.04 6.96 22.02
CA ALA A 443 20.22 7.04 22.88
C ALA A 443 20.52 5.73 23.60
N ALA A 444 19.50 4.97 23.97
CA ALA A 444 19.65 3.65 24.59
C ALA A 444 20.18 2.56 23.64
N LEU A 445 20.15 2.78 22.31
CA LEU A 445 20.51 1.79 21.28
C LEU A 445 21.94 1.91 20.76
N GLY A 446 22.72 2.91 21.21
CA GLY A 446 24.13 3.05 20.85
C GLY A 446 24.41 3.84 19.55
N PRO A 447 25.61 3.70 18.97
CA PRO A 447 26.14 4.66 17.98
C PRO A 447 25.44 4.64 16.60
N SER A 448 25.00 3.55 16.07
CA SER A 448 24.33 3.49 14.76
C SER A 448 22.80 3.74 14.82
N ARG A 449 22.37 4.37 15.87
CA ARG A 449 20.95 4.59 16.23
C ARG A 449 20.12 5.37 15.21
N GLU A 450 20.74 6.28 14.45
CA GLU A 450 20.01 7.12 13.50
C GLU A 450 19.31 6.31 12.41
N ARG A 451 19.90 5.18 12.01
CA ARG A 451 19.27 4.23 11.07
C ARG A 451 17.98 3.61 11.59
N LEU A 452 17.77 3.63 12.92
CA LEU A 452 16.56 3.11 13.56
C LEU A 452 15.50 4.19 13.77
N ARG A 453 15.77 5.46 13.44
CA ARG A 453 14.85 6.59 13.69
C ARG A 453 13.48 6.37 13.05
N ALA A 454 13.44 6.03 11.77
CA ALA A 454 12.16 5.77 11.08
C ALA A 454 11.38 4.64 11.76
N ARG A 455 12.08 3.56 12.12
CA ARG A 455 11.48 2.40 12.80
C ARG A 455 11.01 2.75 14.22
N ALA A 456 11.74 3.61 14.95
CA ALA A 456 11.36 4.10 16.27
C ALA A 456 10.12 5.02 16.21
N LEU A 457 10.01 5.86 15.19
CA LEU A 457 8.82 6.66 14.94
C LEU A 457 7.59 5.79 14.65
N CYS A 458 7.74 4.76 13.82
CA CYS A 458 6.68 3.78 13.59
C CYS A 458 6.29 3.03 14.87
N ALA A 459 7.26 2.63 15.70
CA ALA A 459 7.01 1.98 16.98
C ALA A 459 6.24 2.90 17.93
N LYS A 460 6.64 4.18 18.01
CA LYS A 460 5.92 5.18 18.80
C LYS A 460 4.47 5.31 18.35
N TYR A 461 4.27 5.58 17.05
CA TYR A 461 2.92 5.76 16.51
C TYR A 461 2.06 4.52 16.75
N TRP A 462 2.60 3.32 16.50
CA TRP A 462 1.87 2.07 16.68
C TRP A 462 1.48 1.84 18.14
N VAL A 463 2.40 2.06 19.08
CA VAL A 463 2.11 1.93 20.52
C VAL A 463 1.03 2.91 20.94
N GLU A 464 1.11 4.17 20.52
CA GLU A 464 0.17 5.22 20.95
C GLU A 464 -1.23 5.08 20.36
N ASN A 465 -1.34 4.57 19.10
CA ASN A 465 -2.58 4.63 18.34
C ASN A 465 -3.19 3.27 17.99
N CYS A 466 -2.38 2.20 17.88
CA CYS A 466 -2.82 0.92 17.31
C CYS A 466 -2.67 -0.26 18.26
N ALA A 467 -1.65 -0.25 19.13
CA ALA A 467 -1.37 -1.39 20.00
C ALA A 467 -2.54 -1.68 20.95
N PRO A 468 -2.86 -2.96 21.22
CA PRO A 468 -3.85 -3.33 22.24
C PRO A 468 -3.49 -2.79 23.62
N GLU A 469 -4.51 -2.53 24.45
CA GLU A 469 -4.32 -1.99 25.80
C GLU A 469 -3.39 -2.88 26.66
N ASP A 470 -3.48 -4.19 26.51
CA ASP A 470 -2.62 -5.14 27.25
C ASP A 470 -1.13 -5.03 26.87
N PHE A 471 -0.83 -4.54 25.66
CA PHE A 471 0.54 -4.31 25.23
C PHE A 471 1.13 -3.01 25.75
N ARG A 472 0.28 -1.98 25.98
CA ARG A 472 0.70 -0.65 26.42
C ARG A 472 1.04 -0.66 27.91
N PHE A 473 2.08 0.05 28.29
CA PHE A 473 2.39 0.30 29.70
C PHE A 473 3.06 1.67 29.88
N ARG A 474 3.09 2.13 31.12
CA ARG A 474 3.89 3.30 31.55
C ARG A 474 4.52 2.96 32.88
N LEU A 475 5.75 3.41 33.08
CA LEU A 475 6.38 3.36 34.40
C LEU A 475 5.60 4.25 35.36
N LYS A 476 5.33 3.75 36.56
CA LYS A 476 4.68 4.53 37.61
C LYS A 476 5.56 5.71 38.03
N PRO A 477 4.99 6.88 38.37
CA PRO A 477 5.70 7.91 39.10
C PRO A 477 6.23 7.38 40.43
N ALA A 478 7.32 7.94 40.94
CA ALA A 478 7.95 7.52 42.19
C ALA A 478 7.03 7.73 43.41
N ASP A 479 6.14 8.72 43.34
CA ASP A 479 5.16 9.07 44.38
C ASP A 479 3.84 8.30 44.26
N SER A 480 3.76 7.32 43.36
CA SER A 480 2.54 6.53 43.19
C SER A 480 2.19 5.70 44.44
N PRO A 481 0.90 5.49 44.71
CA PRO A 481 0.48 4.61 45.78
C PRO A 481 1.07 3.20 45.66
N LYS A 482 1.46 2.62 46.78
CA LYS A 482 1.88 1.20 46.81
C LYS A 482 0.77 0.30 46.24
N ALA A 483 1.19 -0.76 45.55
CA ALA A 483 0.30 -1.88 45.28
C ALA A 483 -0.05 -2.58 46.62
N THR A 484 -1.25 -3.13 46.73
CA THR A 484 -1.63 -3.95 47.88
C THR A 484 -0.97 -5.31 47.74
N LEU A 485 0.00 -5.60 48.61
CA LEU A 485 0.82 -6.81 48.60
C LEU A 485 0.73 -7.50 49.96
N SER A 486 0.94 -8.81 49.97
CA SER A 486 1.18 -9.58 51.19
C SER A 486 2.59 -9.32 51.73
N ASP A 487 2.86 -9.66 52.99
CA ASP A 487 4.19 -9.49 53.60
C ASP A 487 5.30 -10.23 52.83
N ALA A 488 5.01 -11.40 52.29
CA ALA A 488 5.95 -12.18 51.48
C ALA A 488 6.25 -11.50 50.14
N GLU A 489 5.24 -10.95 49.49
CA GLU A 489 5.37 -10.22 48.22
C GLU A 489 6.11 -8.89 48.43
N GLU A 490 5.82 -8.16 49.49
CA GLU A 490 6.54 -6.94 49.85
C GLU A 490 8.01 -7.21 50.14
N THR A 491 8.30 -8.32 50.84
CA THR A 491 9.67 -8.79 51.07
C THR A 491 10.37 -9.12 49.76
N ALA A 492 9.67 -9.78 48.83
CA ALA A 492 10.23 -10.11 47.52
C ALA A 492 10.54 -8.87 46.68
N ILE A 493 9.70 -7.85 46.72
CA ILE A 493 9.95 -6.57 46.02
C ILE A 493 11.13 -5.81 46.66
N ARG A 494 11.28 -5.82 47.97
CA ARG A 494 12.47 -5.26 48.64
C ARG A 494 13.75 -5.96 48.18
N LEU A 495 13.75 -7.29 48.17
CA LEU A 495 14.88 -8.05 47.68
C LEU A 495 15.16 -7.78 46.21
N LEU A 496 14.12 -7.64 45.35
CA LEU A 496 14.28 -7.26 43.95
C LEU A 496 14.99 -5.90 43.84
N ARG A 497 14.58 -4.89 44.65
CA ARG A 497 15.25 -3.59 44.72
C ARG A 497 16.71 -3.72 45.17
N ASP A 498 16.94 -4.40 46.31
CA ASP A 498 18.21 -4.38 47.01
C ASP A 498 19.26 -5.35 46.43
N GLU A 499 18.86 -6.50 45.86
CA GLU A 499 19.78 -7.52 45.33
C GLU A 499 19.88 -7.52 43.80
N VAL A 500 18.87 -7.03 43.07
CA VAL A 500 18.88 -7.04 41.61
C VAL A 500 19.00 -5.64 41.06
N VAL A 501 18.05 -4.73 41.37
CA VAL A 501 18.02 -3.40 40.78
C VAL A 501 19.22 -2.56 41.24
N SER A 502 19.62 -2.63 42.52
CA SER A 502 20.78 -1.87 43.04
C SER A 502 22.09 -2.16 42.29
N ARG A 503 22.21 -3.34 41.72
CA ARG A 503 23.39 -3.78 40.93
C ARG A 503 23.07 -4.16 39.49
N ILE A 504 21.96 -3.64 38.93
CA ILE A 504 21.45 -4.04 37.60
C ILE A 504 22.51 -3.90 36.50
N GLU A 505 23.41 -2.92 36.63
CA GLU A 505 24.51 -2.65 35.69
C GLU A 505 25.56 -3.77 35.64
N THR A 506 25.61 -4.65 36.65
CA THR A 506 26.54 -5.81 36.66
C THR A 506 26.02 -6.97 35.82
N PHE A 507 24.73 -6.98 35.46
CA PHE A 507 24.16 -8.01 34.60
C PHE A 507 24.34 -7.64 33.14
N THR A 508 25.32 -8.22 32.47
CA THR A 508 25.58 -8.00 31.04
C THR A 508 24.58 -8.69 30.11
N GLU A 509 23.87 -9.72 30.60
CA GLU A 509 22.89 -10.52 29.86
C GLU A 509 21.60 -10.70 30.66
N ASP A 510 20.49 -11.04 29.95
CA ASP A 510 19.18 -11.27 30.56
C ASP A 510 19.17 -12.53 31.43
N LYS A 511 19.93 -13.57 31.05
CA LYS A 511 19.89 -14.86 31.75
C LYS A 511 20.37 -14.77 33.20
N PRO A 512 21.55 -14.21 33.52
CA PRO A 512 21.98 -14.05 34.91
C PRO A 512 21.03 -13.17 35.72
N CYS A 513 20.46 -12.13 35.13
CA CYS A 513 19.46 -11.30 35.79
C CYS A 513 18.18 -12.09 36.11
N ALA A 514 17.68 -12.86 35.16
CA ALA A 514 16.52 -13.73 35.36
C ALA A 514 16.76 -14.78 36.45
N GLU A 515 17.94 -15.41 36.49
CA GLU A 515 18.33 -16.37 37.52
C GLU A 515 18.35 -15.73 38.92
N ALA A 516 18.84 -14.49 39.04
CA ALA A 516 18.79 -13.73 40.29
C ALA A 516 17.34 -13.46 40.73
N ILE A 517 16.47 -13.05 39.81
CA ILE A 517 15.04 -12.82 40.07
C ILE A 517 14.35 -14.13 40.53
N TYR A 518 14.60 -15.26 39.87
CA TYR A 518 14.06 -16.57 40.32
C TYR A 518 14.63 -17.01 41.67
N GLY A 519 15.86 -16.63 42.00
CA GLY A 519 16.47 -16.84 43.32
C GLY A 519 15.66 -16.16 44.43
N ILE A 520 15.20 -14.94 44.21
CA ILE A 520 14.33 -14.20 45.14
C ILE A 520 13.01 -14.97 45.38
N ALA A 521 12.35 -15.41 44.30
CA ALA A 521 11.12 -16.18 44.41
C ALA A 521 11.31 -17.44 45.28
N LYS A 522 12.41 -18.16 45.09
CA LYS A 522 12.76 -19.34 45.89
C LYS A 522 13.00 -18.97 47.37
N ASN A 523 13.74 -17.90 47.64
CA ASN A 523 14.11 -17.48 48.99
C ASN A 523 12.89 -16.97 49.80
N THR A 524 11.93 -16.33 49.12
CA THR A 524 10.72 -15.81 49.76
C THR A 524 9.55 -16.82 49.81
N GLY A 525 9.70 -17.96 49.13
CA GLY A 525 8.68 -18.99 49.07
C GLY A 525 7.46 -18.64 48.20
N ILE A 526 7.53 -17.57 47.39
CA ILE A 526 6.47 -17.24 46.42
C ILE A 526 6.73 -17.89 45.06
N GLU A 527 5.66 -18.16 44.33
CA GLU A 527 5.82 -18.67 42.97
C GLU A 527 6.48 -17.61 42.06
N GLY A 528 7.37 -18.05 41.16
CA GLY A 528 8.04 -17.14 40.21
C GLY A 528 7.05 -16.29 39.40
N LYS A 529 5.90 -16.85 39.02
CA LYS A 529 4.83 -16.12 38.34
C LYS A 529 4.25 -14.99 39.22
N ALA A 530 4.06 -15.26 40.50
CA ALA A 530 3.57 -14.25 41.44
C ALA A 530 4.59 -13.12 41.63
N LEU A 531 5.91 -13.44 41.72
CA LEU A 531 6.95 -12.40 41.78
C LEU A 531 6.92 -11.50 40.55
N PHE A 532 6.77 -12.06 39.33
CA PHE A 532 6.66 -11.24 38.11
C PHE A 532 5.42 -10.35 38.16
N GLN A 533 4.27 -10.88 38.58
CA GLN A 533 3.04 -10.11 38.68
C GLN A 533 3.18 -8.93 39.65
N VAL A 534 3.67 -9.16 40.86
CA VAL A 534 3.88 -8.08 41.82
C VAL A 534 4.93 -7.06 41.41
N ALA A 535 5.98 -7.49 40.69
CA ALA A 535 6.96 -6.59 40.09
C ALA A 535 6.32 -5.67 39.05
N TYR A 536 5.46 -6.22 38.16
CA TYR A 536 4.74 -5.38 37.21
C TYR A 536 3.71 -4.48 37.89
N GLN A 537 2.98 -4.96 38.92
CA GLN A 537 2.09 -4.12 39.71
C GLN A 537 2.85 -2.97 40.37
N ALA A 538 4.02 -3.22 40.91
CA ALA A 538 4.85 -2.18 41.53
C ALA A 538 5.38 -1.16 40.49
N LEU A 539 5.84 -1.62 39.34
CA LEU A 539 6.56 -0.80 38.37
C LEU A 539 5.67 -0.12 37.31
N ILE A 540 4.61 -0.81 36.85
CA ILE A 540 3.75 -0.36 35.74
C ILE A 540 2.24 -0.43 36.03
N GLY A 541 1.85 -0.92 37.22
CA GLY A 541 0.44 -1.02 37.60
C GLY A 541 -0.39 -2.06 36.84
N LYS A 542 0.26 -3.10 36.27
CA LYS A 542 -0.35 -4.18 35.51
C LYS A 542 0.07 -5.55 36.03
N ASP A 543 -0.71 -6.59 35.73
CA ASP A 543 -0.37 -7.98 36.11
C ASP A 543 0.67 -8.62 35.19
N GLN A 544 0.87 -8.05 34.00
CA GLN A 544 1.77 -8.55 32.97
C GLN A 544 2.53 -7.41 32.29
N GLY A 545 3.71 -7.72 31.72
CA GLY A 545 4.54 -6.73 31.05
C GLY A 545 5.60 -7.37 30.15
N PRO A 546 6.59 -6.58 29.69
CA PRO A 546 7.74 -7.08 28.96
C PRO A 546 8.52 -8.15 29.78
N ARG A 547 9.43 -8.91 29.15
CA ARG A 547 10.31 -9.84 29.88
C ARG A 547 11.04 -9.09 31.00
N LEU A 548 10.77 -9.46 32.27
CA LEU A 548 11.14 -8.66 33.44
C LEU A 548 12.65 -8.40 33.51
N ALA A 549 13.52 -9.40 33.26
CA ALA A 549 14.96 -9.21 33.31
C ALA A 549 15.43 -8.19 32.26
N SER A 550 14.98 -8.31 31.01
CA SER A 550 15.27 -7.35 29.94
C SER A 550 14.71 -5.97 30.25
N PHE A 551 13.51 -5.90 30.78
CA PHE A 551 12.84 -4.65 31.17
C PHE A 551 13.64 -3.91 32.27
N LEU A 552 14.01 -4.58 33.37
CA LEU A 552 14.80 -3.99 34.45
C LEU A 552 16.17 -3.48 33.97
N ARG A 553 16.82 -4.23 33.08
CA ARG A 553 18.12 -3.83 32.52
C ARG A 553 18.03 -2.64 31.55
N THR A 554 16.86 -2.37 31.03
CA THR A 554 16.62 -1.31 30.03
C THR A 554 16.19 0.00 30.68
N VAL A 555 15.45 -0.08 31.79
CA VAL A 555 15.01 1.11 32.53
C VAL A 555 16.17 1.72 33.29
N ASP A 556 16.21 3.05 33.36
CA ASP A 556 17.19 3.77 34.20
C ASP A 556 17.14 3.25 35.65
N LYS A 557 18.31 2.92 36.18
CA LYS A 557 18.48 2.34 37.52
C LYS A 557 17.87 3.22 38.61
N GLN A 558 18.15 4.53 38.55
CA GLN A 558 17.67 5.46 39.59
C GLN A 558 16.15 5.54 39.55
N ARG A 559 15.55 5.59 38.37
CA ARG A 559 14.08 5.58 38.20
C ARG A 559 13.43 4.31 38.79
N LEU A 560 14.05 3.14 38.59
CA LEU A 560 13.59 1.89 39.23
C LEU A 560 13.67 1.96 40.76
N LEU A 561 14.82 2.42 41.27
CA LEU A 561 15.02 2.58 42.73
C LEU A 561 14.01 3.55 43.34
N ASP A 562 13.74 4.67 42.66
CA ASP A 562 12.79 5.68 43.12
C ASP A 562 11.36 5.11 43.19
N ILE A 563 10.93 4.35 42.17
CA ILE A 563 9.61 3.68 42.15
C ILE A 563 9.52 2.62 43.26
N LEU A 564 10.58 1.83 43.44
CA LEU A 564 10.59 0.73 44.42
C LEU A 564 10.92 1.21 45.83
N ALA A 565 11.31 2.46 46.06
CA ALA A 565 11.57 3.03 47.39
C ALA A 565 10.34 3.01 48.30
N ALA A 566 9.15 2.98 47.70
CA ALA A 566 7.90 2.85 48.44
C ALA A 566 7.75 1.49 49.16
N TYR A 567 8.47 0.46 48.74
CA TYR A 567 8.43 -0.89 49.31
C TYR A 567 9.71 -1.18 50.12
#